data_aeba6d68ad892b71c4dd0c68093efa77
#
_entry.id   aeba6d68ad892b71c4dd0c68093efa77
#
_cell.length_a   1.000
_cell.length_b   1.000
_cell.length_c   1.000
_cell.angle_alpha   90.00
_cell.angle_beta   90.00
_cell.angle_gamma   90.00
#
_symmetry.space_group_name_H-M   'P 1'
#
loop_
_entity.id
_entity.type
_entity.pdbx_description
1 polymer ?
#
loop_
_entity_poly.entity_id
_entity_poly.type
_entity_poly.pdbx_seq_one_letter_code
_entity_poly.pdbx_strand_id
1 'polypeptide(L)'
;MAVELLEKELNICTGMGRKIGYFVAGPSIQYLLSKGIHKIDKRIQIRPFDDNLTAKDFSSYRNYLISQNNIAIFVFGQKFVNGISQNSKGVIEEFQIAKKMNKIIIPIGSTGFAAREIFDAVKANIVDFPYLEPYYTVLENETDINKICKTVASIIDSVVNIY
;
A
#
# COMPACT_ATOMS: atom_id res chain seq x y z
N MET A 1 -9.26 2.25 -6.49
CA MET A 1 -8.02 1.44 -6.34
C MET A 1 -8.30 0.02 -5.85
N ALA A 2 -8.74 -0.23 -4.60
CA ALA A 2 -8.91 -1.60 -4.10
C ALA A 2 -9.80 -2.47 -5.00
N VAL A 3 -10.95 -1.95 -5.46
CA VAL A 3 -11.85 -2.65 -6.40
C VAL A 3 -11.14 -2.96 -7.71
N GLU A 4 -10.40 -2.03 -8.29
CA GLU A 4 -9.64 -2.25 -9.55
C GLU A 4 -8.57 -3.34 -9.41
N LEU A 5 -7.91 -3.42 -8.23
CA LEU A 5 -6.98 -4.50 -7.96
C LEU A 5 -7.69 -5.87 -7.90
N LEU A 6 -8.87 -5.92 -7.31
CA LEU A 6 -9.70 -7.12 -7.28
C LEU A 6 -10.22 -7.52 -8.67
N GLU A 7 -10.54 -6.54 -9.52
CA GLU A 7 -10.92 -6.77 -10.94
C GLU A 7 -9.78 -7.38 -11.76
N LYS A 8 -8.54 -7.07 -11.41
CA LYS A 8 -7.33 -7.69 -11.96
C LYS A 8 -6.98 -9.05 -11.32
N GLU A 9 -7.93 -9.65 -10.60
CA GLU A 9 -7.75 -10.93 -9.89
C GLU A 9 -6.66 -10.93 -8.81
N LEU A 10 -6.17 -9.77 -8.41
CA LEU A 10 -5.22 -9.64 -7.31
C LEU A 10 -5.92 -9.82 -5.97
N ASN A 11 -5.18 -10.34 -4.99
CA ASN A 11 -5.64 -10.42 -3.60
C ASN A 11 -5.11 -9.20 -2.82
N ILE A 12 -5.89 -8.74 -1.86
CA ILE A 12 -5.55 -7.58 -1.05
C ILE A 12 -5.26 -8.02 0.39
N CYS A 13 -4.17 -7.48 0.93
CA CYS A 13 -3.88 -7.55 2.36
C CYS A 13 -3.79 -6.13 2.94
N THR A 14 -4.47 -5.89 4.05
CA THR A 14 -4.43 -4.59 4.72
C THR A 14 -4.23 -4.75 6.22
N GLY A 15 -3.30 -3.98 6.79
CA GLY A 15 -3.07 -3.87 8.23
C GLY A 15 -4.13 -3.09 8.99
N MET A 16 -5.24 -2.67 8.34
CA MET A 16 -6.32 -1.89 8.97
C MET A 16 -5.83 -0.66 9.73
N GLY A 17 -4.83 0.06 9.20
CA GLY A 17 -4.46 1.36 9.77
C GLY A 17 -5.71 2.23 10.00
N ARG A 18 -5.77 2.89 11.16
CA ARG A 18 -6.99 3.43 11.85
C ARG A 18 -8.06 4.14 11.01
N LYS A 19 -7.78 4.52 9.77
CA LYS A 19 -8.77 5.12 8.85
C LYS A 19 -8.79 4.42 7.50
N ILE A 20 -7.64 4.29 6.83
CA ILE A 20 -7.52 3.77 5.45
C ILE A 20 -8.03 2.34 5.34
N GLY A 21 -7.79 1.47 6.32
CA GLY A 21 -8.23 0.08 6.27
C GLY A 21 -9.73 -0.07 6.06
N TYR A 22 -10.56 0.79 6.63
CA TYR A 22 -12.01 0.76 6.42
C TYR A 22 -12.40 1.13 4.98
N PHE A 23 -11.72 2.11 4.38
CA PHE A 23 -11.95 2.52 2.99
C PHE A 23 -11.44 1.48 1.97
N VAL A 24 -10.52 0.62 2.37
CA VAL A 24 -10.10 -0.52 1.56
C VAL A 24 -11.04 -1.70 1.75
N ALA A 25 -11.33 -2.10 2.98
CA ALA A 25 -12.09 -3.31 3.29
C ALA A 25 -13.56 -3.23 2.86
N GLY A 26 -14.26 -2.17 3.23
CA GLY A 26 -15.70 -2.04 2.96
C GLY A 26 -16.06 -2.16 1.48
N PRO A 27 -15.56 -1.28 0.60
CA PRO A 27 -15.82 -1.35 -0.83
C PRO A 27 -15.36 -2.68 -1.47
N SER A 28 -14.24 -3.24 -0.99
CA SER A 28 -13.74 -4.52 -1.49
C SER A 28 -14.69 -5.68 -1.19
N ILE A 29 -15.22 -5.74 0.02
CA ILE A 29 -16.21 -6.76 0.42
C ILE A 29 -17.49 -6.61 -0.39
N GLN A 30 -18.01 -5.38 -0.52
CA GLN A 30 -19.21 -5.12 -1.32
C GLN A 30 -19.03 -5.53 -2.79
N TYR A 31 -17.88 -5.21 -3.39
CA TYR A 31 -17.55 -5.61 -4.75
C TYR A 31 -17.54 -7.14 -4.89
N LEU A 32 -16.84 -7.86 -4.03
CA LEU A 32 -16.76 -9.32 -4.07
C LEU A 32 -18.14 -9.97 -3.96
N LEU A 33 -18.96 -9.52 -3.00
CA LEU A 33 -20.34 -10.00 -2.83
C LEU A 33 -21.20 -9.73 -4.07
N SER A 34 -21.08 -8.54 -4.69
CA SER A 34 -21.82 -8.22 -5.91
C SER A 34 -21.45 -9.11 -7.11
N LYS A 35 -20.25 -9.70 -7.08
CA LYS A 35 -19.77 -10.69 -8.06
C LYS A 35 -20.07 -12.14 -7.68
N GLY A 36 -20.82 -12.37 -6.59
CA GLY A 36 -21.13 -13.71 -6.11
C GLY A 36 -19.95 -14.45 -5.46
N ILE A 37 -18.88 -13.71 -5.10
CA ILE A 37 -17.70 -14.29 -4.45
C ILE A 37 -17.92 -14.29 -2.94
N HIS A 38 -18.29 -15.45 -2.38
CA HIS A 38 -18.58 -15.59 -0.95
C HIS A 38 -17.35 -15.97 -0.10
N LYS A 39 -16.29 -16.52 -0.71
CA LYS A 39 -15.02 -16.81 -0.01
C LYS A 39 -14.13 -15.57 0.03
N ILE A 40 -14.59 -14.57 0.78
CA ILE A 40 -13.98 -13.22 0.83
C ILE A 40 -12.56 -13.30 1.42
N ASP A 41 -12.32 -14.16 2.40
CA ASP A 41 -11.03 -14.39 3.05
C ASP A 41 -9.91 -14.83 2.09
N LYS A 42 -10.27 -15.42 0.96
CA LYS A 42 -9.32 -15.78 -0.11
C LYS A 42 -8.88 -14.58 -0.96
N ARG A 43 -9.68 -13.51 -0.97
CA ARG A 43 -9.46 -12.36 -1.84
C ARG A 43 -9.04 -11.11 -1.07
N ILE A 44 -9.46 -10.98 0.18
CA ILE A 44 -9.08 -9.88 1.05
C ILE A 44 -8.71 -10.40 2.44
N GLN A 45 -7.51 -10.09 2.88
CA GLN A 45 -7.01 -10.39 4.22
C GLN A 45 -6.96 -9.11 5.03
N ILE A 46 -7.74 -9.05 6.09
CA ILE A 46 -7.77 -7.94 7.04
C ILE A 46 -6.91 -8.38 8.25
N ARG A 47 -5.81 -7.67 8.48
CA ARG A 47 -4.79 -7.99 9.49
C ARG A 47 -4.59 -6.80 10.43
N PRO A 48 -5.54 -6.53 11.35
CA PRO A 48 -5.43 -5.38 12.25
C PRO A 48 -4.24 -5.53 13.20
N PHE A 49 -3.63 -4.39 13.54
CA PHE A 49 -2.65 -4.34 14.60
C PHE A 49 -3.37 -4.34 15.96
N ASP A 50 -2.90 -5.17 16.87
CA ASP A 50 -3.36 -5.16 18.26
C ASP A 50 -2.69 -3.97 18.99
N ASP A 51 -3.50 -3.13 19.65
CA ASP A 51 -3.01 -1.95 20.39
C ASP A 51 -2.16 -2.33 21.63
N ASN A 52 -2.21 -3.60 22.07
CA ASN A 52 -1.46 -4.11 23.22
C ASN A 52 -0.06 -4.66 22.86
N LEU A 53 0.33 -4.63 21.59
CA LEU A 53 1.64 -5.11 21.16
C LEU A 53 2.77 -4.23 21.68
N THR A 54 3.90 -4.86 22.04
CA THR A 54 5.15 -4.14 22.29
C THR A 54 5.76 -3.62 21.00
N ALA A 55 6.72 -2.69 21.08
CA ALA A 55 7.41 -2.18 19.88
C ALA A 55 8.07 -3.31 19.07
N LYS A 56 8.65 -4.33 19.76
CA LYS A 56 9.25 -5.50 19.11
C LYS A 56 8.20 -6.34 18.40
N ASP A 57 7.02 -6.52 19.01
CA ASP A 57 5.93 -7.30 18.41
C ASP A 57 5.36 -6.59 17.18
N PHE A 58 5.27 -5.25 17.21
CA PHE A 58 4.89 -4.45 16.04
C PHE A 58 5.85 -4.67 14.87
N SER A 59 7.17 -4.64 15.11
CA SER A 59 8.17 -4.89 14.05
C SER A 59 8.07 -6.32 13.50
N SER A 60 7.92 -7.31 14.37
CA SER A 60 7.75 -8.71 13.99
C SER A 60 6.48 -8.89 13.14
N TYR A 61 5.38 -8.27 13.54
CA TYR A 61 4.12 -8.33 12.82
C TYR A 61 4.19 -7.65 11.45
N ARG A 62 4.86 -6.49 11.33
CA ARG A 62 5.12 -5.83 10.03
C ARG A 62 5.93 -6.73 9.10
N ASN A 63 7.00 -7.35 9.62
CA ASN A 63 7.79 -8.30 8.85
C ASN A 63 6.93 -9.45 8.33
N TYR A 64 6.09 -10.03 9.18
CA TYR A 64 5.15 -11.08 8.77
C TYR A 64 4.18 -10.56 7.70
N LEU A 65 3.53 -9.42 7.92
CA LEU A 65 2.56 -8.85 6.99
C LEU A 65 3.18 -8.62 5.60
N ILE A 66 4.35 -7.97 5.55
CA ILE A 66 5.03 -7.67 4.29
C ILE A 66 5.53 -8.94 3.61
N SER A 67 5.99 -9.94 4.35
CA SER A 67 6.48 -11.21 3.78
C SER A 67 5.42 -11.95 2.97
N GLN A 68 4.14 -11.81 3.35
CA GLN A 68 3.00 -12.49 2.70
C GLN A 68 2.56 -11.83 1.39
N ASN A 69 3.15 -10.70 1.01
CA ASN A 69 2.72 -9.91 -0.14
C ASN A 69 3.88 -9.69 -1.12
N ASN A 70 3.58 -9.57 -2.41
CA ASN A 70 4.59 -9.29 -3.43
C ASN A 70 4.69 -7.79 -3.76
N ILE A 71 3.59 -7.06 -3.59
CA ILE A 71 3.48 -5.64 -3.90
C ILE A 71 3.10 -4.89 -2.63
N ALA A 72 3.79 -3.80 -2.35
CA ALA A 72 3.51 -2.88 -1.26
C ALA A 72 3.14 -1.50 -1.83
N ILE A 73 1.88 -1.08 -1.61
CA ILE A 73 1.37 0.23 -2.05
C ILE A 73 1.30 1.14 -0.83
N PHE A 74 1.99 2.27 -0.88
CA PHE A 74 2.05 3.24 0.21
C PHE A 74 1.21 4.47 -0.13
N VAL A 75 0.23 4.75 0.74
CA VAL A 75 -0.69 5.89 0.63
C VAL A 75 -0.81 6.60 1.97
N PHE A 76 -0.75 7.93 1.98
CA PHE A 76 -0.84 8.75 3.20
C PHE A 76 0.22 8.41 4.26
N GLY A 77 -0.17 7.71 5.33
CA GLY A 77 0.72 7.36 6.43
C GLY A 77 0.88 8.49 7.45
N GLN A 78 -0.22 9.16 7.77
CA GLN A 78 -0.31 10.17 8.82
C GLN A 78 -0.56 9.53 10.18
N LYS A 79 0.07 10.06 11.22
CA LYS A 79 -0.19 9.76 12.63
C LYS A 79 -0.37 11.06 13.42
N PHE A 80 -1.36 11.10 14.29
CA PHE A 80 -1.52 12.18 15.25
C PHE A 80 -0.83 11.81 16.57
N VAL A 81 0.06 12.67 17.03
CA VAL A 81 0.73 12.55 18.32
C VAL A 81 0.57 13.89 19.05
N ASN A 82 -0.09 13.88 20.20
CA ASN A 82 -0.39 15.09 20.97
C ASN A 82 -1.07 16.19 20.15
N GLY A 83 -2.02 15.82 19.29
CA GLY A 83 -2.73 16.76 18.42
C GLY A 83 -1.95 17.24 17.18
N ILE A 84 -0.68 16.86 17.04
CA ILE A 84 0.17 17.25 15.91
C ILE A 84 0.22 16.12 14.89
N SER A 85 0.04 16.49 13.62
CA SER A 85 0.17 15.57 12.49
C SER A 85 1.65 15.29 12.21
N GLN A 86 2.00 14.03 12.09
CA GLN A 86 3.36 13.55 11.80
C GLN A 86 3.33 12.38 10.83
N ASN A 87 4.46 12.13 10.17
CA ASN A 87 4.65 10.92 9.38
C ASN A 87 4.64 9.68 10.29
N SER A 88 3.95 8.65 9.86
CA SER A 88 3.89 7.38 10.58
C SER A 88 5.21 6.61 10.46
N LYS A 89 5.97 6.53 11.56
CA LYS A 89 7.20 5.73 11.62
C LYS A 89 6.95 4.25 11.27
N GLY A 90 5.75 3.73 11.59
CA GLY A 90 5.39 2.36 11.24
C GLY A 90 5.29 2.13 9.73
N VAL A 91 4.74 3.10 8.98
CA VAL A 91 4.67 3.04 7.52
C VAL A 91 6.06 3.15 6.88
N ILE A 92 6.93 3.99 7.43
CA ILE A 92 8.34 4.06 7.01
C ILE A 92 9.08 2.74 7.29
N GLU A 93 8.83 2.11 8.44
CA GLU A 93 9.38 0.79 8.76
C GLU A 93 8.89 -0.29 7.78
N GLU A 94 7.60 -0.30 7.44
CA GLU A 94 7.02 -1.21 6.43
C GLU A 94 7.71 -1.05 5.07
N PHE A 95 8.02 0.19 4.66
CA PHE A 95 8.79 0.45 3.44
C PHE A 95 10.21 -0.14 3.51
N GLN A 96 10.93 0.04 4.63
CA GLN A 96 12.28 -0.51 4.79
C GLN A 96 12.25 -2.05 4.74
N ILE A 97 11.25 -2.66 5.36
CA ILE A 97 11.05 -4.12 5.31
C ILE A 97 10.75 -4.57 3.87
N ALA A 98 9.86 -3.88 3.16
CA ALA A 98 9.50 -4.19 1.79
C ALA A 98 10.73 -4.07 0.85
N LYS A 99 11.55 -3.03 1.00
CA LYS A 99 12.80 -2.85 0.27
C LYS A 99 13.77 -4.00 0.55
N LYS A 100 13.98 -4.34 1.83
CA LYS A 100 14.86 -5.45 2.24
C LYS A 100 14.41 -6.80 1.70
N MET A 101 13.10 -7.00 1.52
CA MET A 101 12.51 -8.23 0.98
C MET A 101 12.34 -8.20 -0.53
N ASN A 102 12.88 -7.20 -1.23
CA ASN A 102 12.77 -7.03 -2.68
C ASN A 102 11.32 -7.05 -3.19
N LYS A 103 10.39 -6.44 -2.42
CA LYS A 103 9.00 -6.31 -2.85
C LYS A 103 8.87 -5.22 -3.91
N ILE A 104 7.87 -5.34 -4.78
CA ILE A 104 7.47 -4.26 -5.68
C ILE A 104 6.87 -3.15 -4.82
N ILE A 105 7.43 -1.95 -4.87
CA ILE A 105 7.06 -0.80 -4.04
C ILE A 105 6.42 0.26 -4.91
N ILE A 106 5.20 0.68 -4.56
CA ILE A 106 4.45 1.73 -5.27
C ILE A 106 4.08 2.82 -4.27
N PRO A 107 4.87 3.90 -4.15
CA PRO A 107 4.57 5.02 -3.26
C PRO A 107 3.73 6.06 -3.99
N ILE A 108 2.55 6.40 -3.47
CA ILE A 108 1.71 7.46 -4.02
C ILE A 108 2.02 8.76 -3.26
N GLY A 109 3.12 9.41 -3.64
CA GLY A 109 3.66 10.59 -2.98
C GLY A 109 2.71 11.79 -2.94
N SER A 110 1.83 11.90 -3.94
CA SER A 110 0.79 12.93 -4.00
C SER A 110 -0.20 12.88 -2.82
N THR A 111 -0.29 11.76 -2.12
CA THR A 111 -1.13 11.63 -0.91
C THR A 111 -0.49 12.24 0.34
N GLY A 112 0.79 12.66 0.27
CA GLY A 112 1.49 13.30 1.36
C GLY A 112 1.97 12.35 2.47
N PHE A 113 2.45 12.93 3.55
CA PHE A 113 2.90 12.26 4.78
C PHE A 113 4.00 11.20 4.53
N ALA A 114 3.91 10.03 5.16
CA ALA A 114 4.90 8.96 4.99
C ALA A 114 5.01 8.47 3.53
N ALA A 115 3.90 8.45 2.77
CA ALA A 115 3.93 8.09 1.36
C ALA A 115 4.76 9.07 0.53
N ARG A 116 4.75 10.37 0.87
CA ARG A 116 5.61 11.39 0.23
C ARG A 116 7.08 11.15 0.57
N GLU A 117 7.41 10.93 1.82
CA GLU A 117 8.78 10.63 2.26
C GLU A 117 9.32 9.37 1.58
N ILE A 118 8.49 8.33 1.45
CA ILE A 118 8.86 7.10 0.74
C ILE A 118 9.07 7.38 -0.76
N PHE A 119 8.17 8.15 -1.38
CA PHE A 119 8.30 8.54 -2.78
C PHE A 119 9.62 9.28 -3.04
N ASP A 120 9.95 10.26 -2.21
CA ASP A 120 11.19 11.03 -2.34
C ASP A 120 12.43 10.13 -2.19
N ALA A 121 12.39 9.17 -1.25
CA ALA A 121 13.46 8.18 -1.08
C ALA A 121 13.61 7.22 -2.28
N VAL A 122 12.48 6.80 -2.87
CA VAL A 122 12.46 5.96 -4.09
C VAL A 122 12.98 6.74 -5.29
N LYS A 123 12.54 7.98 -5.48
CA LYS A 123 12.95 8.86 -6.57
C LYS A 123 14.45 9.17 -6.53
N ALA A 124 15.02 9.35 -5.33
CA ALA A 124 16.45 9.55 -5.14
C ALA A 124 17.30 8.29 -5.48
N ASN A 125 16.69 7.12 -5.54
CA ASN A 125 17.34 5.84 -5.84
C ASN A 125 16.66 5.14 -7.03
N ILE A 126 16.39 5.89 -8.08
CA ILE A 126 15.63 5.44 -9.27
C ILE A 126 16.14 4.14 -9.88
N VAL A 127 17.44 3.88 -9.81
CA VAL A 127 18.07 2.67 -10.36
C VAL A 127 17.52 1.39 -9.71
N ASP A 128 17.09 1.48 -8.45
CA ASP A 128 16.47 0.35 -7.73
C ASP A 128 14.99 0.14 -8.12
N PHE A 129 14.36 1.15 -8.77
CA PHE A 129 12.92 1.18 -9.05
C PHE A 129 12.60 1.63 -10.48
N PRO A 130 13.26 1.08 -11.52
CA PRO A 130 13.15 1.58 -12.90
C PRO A 130 11.71 1.49 -13.46
N TYR A 131 10.90 0.57 -12.96
CA TYR A 131 9.50 0.39 -13.36
C TYR A 131 8.59 1.56 -12.96
N LEU A 132 9.04 2.47 -12.07
CA LEU A 132 8.28 3.65 -11.65
C LEU A 132 8.60 4.89 -12.49
N GLU A 133 9.71 4.89 -13.25
CA GLU A 133 10.19 6.07 -13.95
C GLU A 133 9.13 6.73 -14.86
N PRO A 134 8.36 5.99 -15.68
CA PRO A 134 7.33 6.58 -16.53
C PRO A 134 6.18 7.23 -15.77
N TYR A 135 6.03 6.92 -14.47
CA TYR A 135 4.87 7.27 -13.66
C TYR A 135 5.17 8.31 -12.57
N TYR A 136 6.41 8.77 -12.43
CA TYR A 136 6.81 9.68 -11.34
C TYR A 136 5.97 10.94 -11.25
N THR A 137 5.68 11.59 -12.37
CA THR A 137 4.89 12.83 -12.38
C THR A 137 3.50 12.62 -11.76
N VAL A 138 2.85 11.50 -12.06
CA VAL A 138 1.53 11.17 -11.53
C VAL A 138 1.64 10.78 -10.06
N LEU A 139 2.56 9.90 -9.70
CA LEU A 139 2.76 9.48 -8.30
C LEU A 139 3.14 10.65 -7.38
N GLU A 140 3.83 11.67 -7.92
CA GLU A 140 4.28 12.84 -7.18
C GLU A 140 3.20 13.89 -6.96
N ASN A 141 2.39 14.18 -7.99
CA ASN A 141 1.61 15.42 -8.04
C ASN A 141 0.12 15.24 -8.34
N GLU A 142 -0.31 14.07 -8.83
CA GLU A 142 -1.69 13.90 -9.28
C GLU A 142 -2.67 13.89 -8.10
N THR A 143 -3.78 14.57 -8.24
CA THR A 143 -4.87 14.64 -7.26
C THR A 143 -6.15 13.95 -7.74
N ASP A 144 -6.26 13.67 -9.03
CA ASP A 144 -7.37 12.89 -9.58
C ASP A 144 -7.21 11.42 -9.20
N ILE A 145 -8.10 10.95 -8.33
CA ILE A 145 -8.09 9.57 -7.81
C ILE A 145 -8.17 8.55 -8.94
N ASN A 146 -8.94 8.81 -10.00
CA ASN A 146 -9.09 7.89 -11.12
C ASN A 146 -7.79 7.74 -11.91
N LYS A 147 -7.06 8.86 -12.12
CA LYS A 147 -5.75 8.82 -12.76
C LYS A 147 -4.72 8.08 -11.90
N ILE A 148 -4.70 8.33 -10.59
CA ILE A 148 -3.84 7.61 -9.65
C ILE A 148 -4.12 6.10 -9.72
N CYS A 149 -5.38 5.70 -9.65
CA CYS A 149 -5.79 4.29 -9.69
C CYS A 149 -5.36 3.62 -11.00
N LYS A 150 -5.61 4.26 -12.15
CA LYS A 150 -5.17 3.76 -13.48
C LYS A 150 -3.65 3.64 -13.56
N THR A 151 -2.92 4.61 -13.00
CA THR A 151 -1.46 4.57 -12.97
C THR A 151 -0.94 3.40 -12.14
N VAL A 152 -1.49 3.17 -10.95
CA VAL A 152 -1.15 2.00 -10.12
C VAL A 152 -1.45 0.70 -10.87
N ALA A 153 -2.59 0.60 -11.53
CA ALA A 153 -2.95 -0.55 -12.35
C ALA A 153 -1.94 -0.80 -13.49
N SER A 154 -1.52 0.27 -14.19
CA SER A 154 -0.51 0.19 -15.26
C SER A 154 0.87 -0.22 -14.76
N ILE A 155 1.29 0.28 -13.59
CA ILE A 155 2.54 -0.15 -12.95
C ILE A 155 2.49 -1.66 -12.65
N ILE A 156 1.39 -2.13 -12.08
CA ILE A 156 1.23 -3.55 -11.75
C ILE A 156 1.28 -4.40 -13.02
N ASP A 157 0.57 -4.01 -14.08
CA ASP A 157 0.61 -4.71 -15.36
C ASP A 157 2.03 -4.79 -15.93
N SER A 158 2.81 -3.70 -15.81
CA SER A 158 4.18 -3.67 -16.30
C SER A 158 5.12 -4.62 -15.56
N VAL A 159 4.91 -4.81 -14.24
CA VAL A 159 5.79 -5.66 -13.42
C VAL A 159 5.34 -7.13 -13.38
N VAL A 160 4.03 -7.40 -13.52
CA VAL A 160 3.52 -8.79 -13.53
C VAL A 160 3.79 -9.48 -14.86
N ASN A 161 3.83 -8.74 -15.98
CA ASN A 161 4.15 -9.30 -17.31
C ASN A 161 5.64 -9.58 -17.53
N ILE A 162 6.51 -9.26 -16.55
CA ILE A 162 7.96 -9.53 -16.62
C ILE A 162 8.29 -10.90 -15.99
N TYR A 163 7.37 -11.50 -15.26
CA TYR A 163 7.52 -12.82 -14.62
C TYR A 163 6.51 -13.83 -15.18
#